data_91fa3af2effbf0e6991940bef6ab94ad
#
_entry.id   91fa3af2effbf0e6991940bef6ab94ad
#
_cell.length_a   1.000
_cell.length_b   1.000
_cell.length_c   1.000
_cell.angle_alpha   90.00
_cell.angle_beta   90.00
_cell.angle_gamma   90.00
#
_symmetry.space_group_name_H-M   'P 1'
#
loop_
_entity.id
_entity.type
_entity.pdbx_description
1 polymer ?
#
loop_
_entity_poly.entity_id
_entity_poly.type
_entity_poly.pdbx_seq_one_letter_code
_entity_poly.pdbx_strand_id
1 'polypeptide(L)'
;MTRTSLALTLFVPIAMMAACAKEPPPPPAPVLSPAEQACIAQGAQIAAVDATTVTITPVASTKEGDTIYSVVAGGVGYNCVASPDGTIRSFQPQ
;
A
#
# COMPACT_ATOMS: atom_id res chain seq x y z
N MET A 1 62.40 -10.14 27.02
CA MET A 1 62.02 -10.05 26.60
C MET A 1 61.25 -9.79 26.15
N THR A 2 60.79 -9.54 25.96
CA THR A 2 60.11 -9.30 25.46
C THR A 2 59.22 -9.15 24.98
N ARG A 3 58.74 -9.08 24.66
CA ARG A 3 57.96 -8.92 24.06
C ARG A 3 57.11 -8.80 23.57
N THR A 4 56.56 -8.65 23.34
CA THR A 4 55.83 -8.54 22.85
C THR A 4 54.98 -8.36 22.41
N SER A 5 54.51 -8.23 22.09
CA SER A 5 53.72 -8.01 21.50
C SER A 5 52.79 -8.00 21.19
N LEU A 6 52.38 -7.92 21.00
CA LEU A 6 51.57 -7.89 20.52
C LEU A 6 50.74 -7.60 20.01
N ALA A 7 50.30 -7.39 19.71
CA ALA A 7 49.56 -7.13 19.19
C ALA A 7 48.60 -7.17 18.75
N LEU A 8 48.24 -7.14 18.62
CA LEU A 8 47.42 -7.11 18.13
C LEU A 8 46.59 -6.94 17.60
N THR A 9 46.15 -6.78 17.24
CA THR A 9 45.46 -6.64 16.68
C THR A 9 44.44 -6.49 16.35
N LEU A 10 44.06 -6.32 16.18
CA LEU A 10 43.14 -6.09 15.84
C LEU A 10 42.33 -6.03 15.13
N PHE A 11 41.86 -5.97 14.72
CA PHE A 11 41.17 -5.91 13.97
C PHE A 11 40.16 -5.76 13.69
N VAL A 12 39.47 -5.63 13.33
CA VAL A 12 38.58 -5.30 13.16
C VAL A 12 37.68 -5.38 12.41
N PRO A 13 37.13 -5.64 12.18
CA PRO A 13 36.23 -6.03 11.45
C PRO A 13 35.12 -5.36 11.18
N ILE A 14 34.82 -4.87 10.78
CA ILE A 14 33.89 -4.14 10.59
C ILE A 14 33.16 -4.27 9.46
N ALA A 15 33.44 -4.90 8.63
CA ALA A 15 32.81 -4.96 7.40
C ALA A 15 31.39 -5.34 7.43
N MET A 16 30.95 -5.78 8.44
CA MET A 16 29.68 -6.25 8.46
C MET A 16 28.68 -5.25 8.20
N MET A 17 28.93 -4.06 8.39
CA MET A 17 27.96 -3.14 8.16
C MET A 17 27.55 -3.06 6.77
N ALA A 18 28.38 -3.32 5.88
CA ALA A 18 28.05 -3.22 4.50
C ALA A 18 26.97 -4.18 4.09
N ALA A 19 26.84 -5.25 4.79
CA ALA A 19 25.85 -6.22 4.43
C ALA A 19 24.45 -5.67 4.55
N CYS A 20 24.23 -4.79 5.46
CA CYS A 20 22.90 -4.24 5.59
C CYS A 20 22.52 -3.42 4.41
N ALA A 21 23.48 -2.81 3.79
CA ALA A 21 23.16 -1.97 2.66
C ALA A 21 22.78 -2.75 1.44
N LYS A 22 23.02 -4.05 1.46
CA LYS A 22 22.70 -4.85 0.33
C LYS A 22 21.29 -5.34 0.32
N GLU A 23 20.53 -4.98 1.27
CA GLU A 23 19.17 -5.43 1.30
C GLU A 23 18.45 -4.93 0.06
N PRO A 24 17.73 -5.78 -0.66
CA PRO A 24 17.01 -5.31 -1.84
C PRO A 24 15.91 -4.36 -1.44
N PRO A 25 15.60 -3.40 -2.29
CA PRO A 25 14.50 -2.49 -1.97
C PRO A 25 13.20 -3.27 -1.93
N PRO A 26 12.26 -2.85 -1.08
CA PRO A 26 10.98 -3.51 -1.04
C PRO A 26 10.26 -3.32 -2.37
N PRO A 27 9.42 -4.27 -2.78
CA PRO A 27 8.68 -4.10 -4.02
C PRO A 27 7.78 -2.87 -3.90
N PRO A 28 7.55 -2.17 -4.99
CA PRO A 28 6.68 -1.01 -4.95
C PRO A 28 5.27 -1.44 -4.57
N ALA A 29 4.60 -0.60 -3.81
CA ALA A 29 3.22 -0.86 -3.44
C ALA A 29 2.38 -0.84 -4.71
N PRO A 30 1.32 -1.65 -4.80
CA PRO A 30 0.45 -1.61 -5.96
C PRO A 30 -0.11 -0.19 -6.12
N VAL A 31 -0.10 0.27 -7.36
CA VAL A 31 -0.63 1.58 -7.66
C VAL A 31 -2.12 1.43 -7.92
N LEU A 32 -2.92 2.13 -7.14
CA LEU A 32 -4.35 2.11 -7.33
C LEU A 32 -4.74 3.03 -8.48
N SER A 33 -5.74 2.63 -9.25
CA SER A 33 -6.24 3.48 -10.33
C SER A 33 -6.96 4.68 -9.73
N PRO A 34 -7.15 5.76 -10.49
CA PRO A 34 -7.91 6.90 -9.99
C PRO A 34 -9.32 6.52 -9.52
N ALA A 35 -9.94 5.56 -10.19
CA ALA A 35 -11.28 5.10 -9.81
C ALA A 35 -11.23 4.42 -8.44
N GLU A 36 -10.24 3.57 -8.23
CA GLU A 36 -10.09 2.89 -6.94
C GLU A 36 -9.81 3.88 -5.83
N GLN A 37 -8.94 4.83 -6.08
CA GLN A 37 -8.61 5.84 -5.07
C GLN A 37 -9.83 6.66 -4.71
N ALA A 38 -10.65 7.03 -5.69
CA ALA A 38 -11.84 7.81 -5.43
C ALA A 38 -12.85 7.02 -4.61
N CYS A 39 -13.03 5.75 -4.92
CA CYS A 39 -13.96 4.90 -4.16
C CYS A 39 -13.49 4.70 -2.72
N ILE A 40 -12.19 4.49 -2.54
CA ILE A 40 -11.63 4.34 -1.19
C ILE A 40 -11.82 5.62 -0.40
N ALA A 41 -11.52 6.77 -1.00
CA ALA A 41 -11.64 8.04 -0.31
C ALA A 41 -13.08 8.32 0.11
N GLN A 42 -14.01 8.01 -0.77
CA GLN A 42 -15.42 8.22 -0.49
C GLN A 42 -15.88 7.31 0.67
N GLY A 43 -15.48 6.05 0.63
CA GLY A 43 -15.83 5.11 1.69
C GLY A 43 -15.24 5.52 3.04
N ALA A 44 -13.99 5.96 3.02
CA ALA A 44 -13.33 6.41 4.24
C ALA A 44 -14.05 7.61 4.84
N GLN A 45 -14.48 8.52 3.98
CA GLN A 45 -15.17 9.71 4.43
C GLN A 45 -16.53 9.40 5.02
N ILE A 46 -17.30 8.56 4.34
CA ILE A 46 -18.64 8.21 4.80
C ILE A 46 -18.58 7.43 6.11
N ALA A 47 -17.65 6.49 6.22
CA ALA A 47 -17.53 5.66 7.42
C ALA A 47 -16.72 6.32 8.51
N ALA A 48 -16.08 7.45 8.21
CA ALA A 48 -15.20 8.16 9.16
C ALA A 48 -14.09 7.26 9.66
N VAL A 49 -13.46 6.53 8.75
CA VAL A 49 -12.34 5.65 9.07
C VAL A 49 -11.15 6.01 8.22
N ASP A 50 -10.00 5.44 8.57
CA ASP A 50 -8.77 5.66 7.83
C ASP A 50 -8.86 4.97 6.48
N ALA A 51 -8.42 5.64 5.44
CA ALA A 51 -8.46 5.08 4.09
C ALA A 51 -7.68 3.77 3.98
N THR A 52 -6.67 3.59 4.80
CA THR A 52 -5.87 2.36 4.78
C THR A 52 -6.65 1.15 5.27
N THR A 53 -7.76 1.36 5.96
CA THR A 53 -8.58 0.27 6.45
C THR A 53 -9.73 -0.08 5.51
N VAL A 54 -9.86 0.67 4.41
CA VAL A 54 -10.94 0.43 3.44
C VAL A 54 -10.47 -0.63 2.45
N THR A 55 -11.33 -1.63 2.22
CA THR A 55 -11.03 -2.68 1.24
C THR A 55 -11.84 -2.41 -0.01
N ILE A 56 -11.25 -2.65 -1.16
CA ILE A 56 -11.94 -2.44 -2.42
C ILE A 56 -11.66 -3.62 -3.34
N THR A 57 -12.71 -4.08 -4.01
CA THR A 57 -12.62 -5.21 -4.93
C THR A 57 -13.43 -4.90 -6.17
N PRO A 58 -12.84 -5.02 -7.36
CA PRO A 58 -13.61 -4.83 -8.59
C PRO A 58 -14.58 -5.99 -8.77
N VAL A 59 -15.80 -5.65 -9.16
CA VAL A 59 -16.86 -6.64 -9.31
C VAL A 59 -17.25 -6.82 -10.77
N ALA A 60 -17.42 -5.72 -11.49
CA ALA A 60 -17.89 -5.77 -12.87
C ALA A 60 -17.58 -4.46 -13.57
N SER A 61 -17.75 -4.46 -14.88
CA SER A 61 -17.61 -3.25 -15.68
C SER A 61 -18.95 -2.97 -16.35
N THR A 62 -19.23 -1.70 -16.54
CA THR A 62 -20.44 -1.30 -17.24
C THR A 62 -20.15 -1.11 -18.72
N LYS A 63 -21.19 -1.00 -19.50
CA LYS A 63 -21.02 -0.80 -20.94
C LYS A 63 -20.41 0.54 -21.25
N GLU A 64 -20.57 1.49 -20.37
CA GLU A 64 -20.01 2.82 -20.54
C GLU A 64 -18.54 2.89 -20.18
N GLY A 65 -17.96 1.80 -19.70
CA GLY A 65 -16.55 1.78 -19.34
C GLY A 65 -16.28 2.08 -17.87
N ASP A 66 -17.33 2.26 -17.09
CA ASP A 66 -17.17 2.45 -15.66
C ASP A 66 -16.94 1.09 -14.98
N THR A 67 -16.36 1.11 -13.81
CA THR A 67 -16.14 -0.11 -13.05
C THR A 67 -16.96 -0.06 -11.77
N ILE A 68 -17.58 -1.18 -11.45
CA ILE A 68 -18.31 -1.34 -10.20
C ILE A 68 -17.39 -2.00 -9.20
N TYR A 69 -17.24 -1.37 -8.05
CA TYR A 69 -16.39 -1.88 -6.98
C TYR A 69 -17.22 -2.20 -5.75
N SER A 70 -16.83 -3.25 -5.06
CA SER A 70 -17.34 -3.51 -3.74
C SER A 70 -16.37 -2.89 -2.74
N VAL A 71 -16.86 -1.99 -1.91
CA VAL A 71 -16.04 -1.25 -0.97
C VAL A 71 -16.53 -1.58 0.44
N VAL A 72 -15.61 -1.97 1.31
CA VAL A 72 -15.94 -2.22 2.71
C VAL A 72 -15.21 -1.19 3.55
N ALA A 73 -15.96 -0.38 4.24
CA ALA A 73 -15.42 0.67 5.11
C ALA A 73 -16.18 0.66 6.41
N GLY A 74 -15.46 0.59 7.52
CA GLY A 74 -16.07 0.56 8.83
C GLY A 74 -16.99 -0.62 9.04
N GLY A 75 -16.72 -1.73 8.37
CA GLY A 75 -17.55 -2.92 8.49
C GLY A 75 -18.82 -2.89 7.66
N VAL A 76 -19.00 -1.86 6.85
CA VAL A 76 -20.21 -1.73 6.02
C VAL A 76 -19.80 -1.83 4.56
N GLY A 77 -20.57 -2.59 3.78
CA GLY A 77 -20.31 -2.76 2.36
C GLY A 77 -21.05 -1.71 1.54
N TYR A 78 -20.37 -1.23 0.51
CA TYR A 78 -20.93 -0.25 -0.41
C TYR A 78 -20.65 -0.67 -1.85
N ASN A 79 -21.48 -0.20 -2.76
CA ASN A 79 -21.23 -0.35 -4.18
C ASN A 79 -20.78 1.00 -4.71
N CYS A 80 -19.62 1.02 -5.33
CA CYS A 80 -19.06 2.24 -5.90
C CYS A 80 -18.92 2.06 -7.40
N VAL A 81 -19.55 2.93 -8.18
CA VAL A 81 -19.39 2.92 -9.62
C VAL A 81 -18.58 4.15 -9.99
N ALA A 82 -17.46 3.95 -10.62
CA ALA A 82 -16.55 5.05 -10.95
C ALA A 82 -16.02 4.91 -12.36
N SER A 83 -15.83 6.03 -13.02
CA SER A 83 -15.22 6.07 -14.33
C SER A 83 -13.70 5.95 -14.20
N PRO A 84 -13.01 5.60 -15.30
CA PRO A 84 -11.56 5.42 -15.24
C PRO A 84 -10.79 6.64 -14.77
N ASP A 85 -11.35 7.84 -14.93
CA ASP A 85 -10.68 9.07 -14.51
C ASP A 85 -10.88 9.39 -13.04
N GLY A 86 -11.65 8.57 -12.32
CA GLY A 86 -11.87 8.79 -10.90
C GLY A 86 -13.16 9.50 -10.56
N THR A 87 -14.03 9.73 -11.54
CA THR A 87 -15.33 10.34 -11.27
C THR A 87 -16.27 9.29 -10.71
N ILE A 88 -16.82 9.54 -9.53
CA ILE A 88 -17.76 8.61 -8.92
C ILE A 88 -19.14 8.88 -9.49
N ARG A 89 -19.72 7.83 -10.08
CA ARG A 89 -21.06 7.91 -10.66
C ARG A 89 -22.12 7.55 -9.63
N SER A 90 -21.79 6.63 -8.74
CA SER A 90 -22.74 6.14 -7.75
C SER A 90 -21.98 5.56 -6.57
N PHE A 91 -22.49 5.78 -5.38
CA PHE A 91 -21.90 5.22 -4.17
C PHE A 91 -23.04 4.96 -3.20
N GLN A 92 -23.38 3.70 -3.03
CA GLN A 92 -24.56 3.31 -2.25
C GLN A 92 -24.23 2.14 -1.34
N PRO A 93 -24.85 2.07 -0.16
CA PRO A 93 -24.69 0.90 0.69
C PRO A 93 -25.31 -0.32 0.00
N GLN A 94 -24.67 -1.46 0.29
CA GLN A 94 -25.17 -2.73 -0.24
C GLN A 94 -26.38 -3.23 0.53
#